data_728881b04f5e16a14a0f1ba6ca2d76c7
#
_entry.id   728881b04f5e16a14a0f1ba6ca2d76c7
#
_cell.length_a   1.000
_cell.length_b   1.000
_cell.length_c   1.000
_cell.angle_alpha   90.00
_cell.angle_beta   90.00
_cell.angle_gamma   90.00
#
_symmetry.space_group_name_H-M   'P 1'
#
loop_
_entity.id
_entity.type
_entity.pdbx_description
1 polymer ?
#
loop_
_entity_poly.entity_id
_entity_poly.type
_entity_poly.pdbx_seq_one_letter_code
_entity_poly.pdbx_strand_id
1 'polypeptide(L)'
;MNNTLIYGLIAAGLVAITVLAAIIFRQLQQEKSRKTQQTAQETEWLKQFEARQEYLSESIRLVAHAILHDEKMTATEGCIRLKVLLENFRPQLLQEETFQVITEVHDKTSHIPIKDEWKALPTKLKLEYQREMEQLEQGHLNAIQGAAKALSRGQYLS
;
A
#
# COMPACT_ATOMS: atom_id res chain seq x y z
N MET A 1 43.49 19.12 62.23
CA MET A 1 42.52 19.01 61.13
C MET A 1 41.44 18.05 61.57
N ASN A 2 40.18 18.48 61.61
CA ASN A 2 39.12 17.79 62.34
C ASN A 2 38.66 16.58 61.54
N ASN A 3 38.78 15.36 62.11
CA ASN A 3 38.29 14.11 61.56
C ASN A 3 36.81 14.21 61.15
N THR A 4 36.02 15.02 61.79
CA THR A 4 34.61 15.33 61.45
C THR A 4 34.43 15.93 60.09
N LEU A 5 35.33 16.77 59.57
CA LEU A 5 35.30 17.35 58.22
C LEU A 5 35.59 16.27 57.17
N ILE A 6 36.51 15.35 57.45
CA ILE A 6 36.85 14.25 56.53
C ILE A 6 35.68 13.28 56.40
N TYR A 7 35.03 12.92 57.50
CA TYR A 7 33.83 12.06 57.47
C TYR A 7 32.66 12.72 56.76
N GLY A 8 32.49 14.04 56.91
CA GLY A 8 31.45 14.79 56.20
C GLY A 8 31.66 14.81 54.68
N LEU A 9 32.92 14.98 54.25
CA LEU A 9 33.26 14.93 52.80
C LEU A 9 33.05 13.54 52.20
N ILE A 10 33.40 12.50 52.92
CA ILE A 10 33.19 11.09 52.50
C ILE A 10 31.68 10.81 52.35
N ALA A 11 30.90 11.21 53.34
CA ALA A 11 29.45 11.00 53.33
C ALA A 11 28.80 11.79 52.17
N ALA A 12 29.18 13.03 51.90
CA ALA A 12 28.68 13.79 50.76
C ALA A 12 29.06 13.18 49.41
N GLY A 13 30.28 12.61 49.28
CA GLY A 13 30.71 11.90 48.10
C GLY A 13 29.90 10.62 47.83
N LEU A 14 29.61 9.86 48.89
CA LEU A 14 28.75 8.66 48.74
C LEU A 14 27.32 9.00 48.33
N VAL A 15 26.76 10.07 48.88
CA VAL A 15 25.42 10.52 48.44
C VAL A 15 25.41 10.94 46.96
N ALA A 16 26.43 11.70 46.53
CA ALA A 16 26.54 12.08 45.12
C ALA A 16 26.65 10.89 44.19
N ILE A 17 27.43 9.87 44.55
CA ILE A 17 27.57 8.63 43.75
C ILE A 17 26.25 7.88 43.67
N THR A 18 25.51 7.76 44.79
CA THR A 18 24.21 7.06 44.78
C THR A 18 23.16 7.78 43.92
N VAL A 19 23.14 9.11 43.96
CA VAL A 19 22.24 9.92 43.11
C VAL A 19 22.58 9.75 41.62
N LEU A 20 23.88 9.82 41.28
CA LEU A 20 24.32 9.62 39.89
C LEU A 20 23.99 8.18 39.40
N ALA A 21 24.23 7.17 40.21
CA ALA A 21 23.88 5.78 39.89
C ALA A 21 22.38 5.62 39.66
N ALA A 22 21.54 6.25 40.47
CA ALA A 22 20.08 6.22 40.29
C ALA A 22 19.63 6.89 38.99
N ILE A 23 20.25 8.01 38.61
CA ILE A 23 19.96 8.74 37.36
C ILE A 23 20.34 7.85 36.15
N ILE A 24 21.54 7.26 36.16
CA ILE A 24 22.01 6.39 35.08
C ILE A 24 21.08 5.17 34.93
N PHE A 25 20.69 4.56 36.04
CA PHE A 25 19.80 3.42 36.05
C PHE A 25 18.41 3.77 35.46
N ARG A 26 17.85 4.92 35.82
CA ARG A 26 16.59 5.44 35.22
C ARG A 26 16.72 5.67 33.72
N GLN A 27 17.82 6.27 33.27
CA GLN A 27 18.06 6.50 31.85
C GLN A 27 18.17 5.20 31.05
N LEU A 28 18.90 4.20 31.57
CA LEU A 28 19.03 2.89 30.96
C LEU A 28 17.68 2.15 30.88
N GLN A 29 16.84 2.25 31.89
CA GLN A 29 15.49 1.70 31.84
C GLN A 29 14.61 2.40 30.80
N GLN A 30 14.68 3.71 30.70
CA GLN A 30 13.93 4.46 29.70
C GLN A 30 14.36 4.12 28.27
N GLU A 31 15.66 3.97 28.03
CA GLU A 31 16.17 3.57 26.72
C GLU A 31 15.72 2.15 26.32
N LYS A 32 15.75 1.20 27.25
CA LYS A 32 15.22 -0.15 27.01
C LYS A 32 13.73 -0.14 26.66
N SER A 33 12.95 0.63 27.40
CA SER A 33 11.52 0.76 27.16
C SER A 33 11.23 1.40 25.77
N ARG A 34 11.95 2.44 25.40
CA ARG A 34 11.83 3.10 24.09
C ARG A 34 12.21 2.16 22.95
N LYS A 35 13.31 1.42 23.06
CA LYS A 35 13.73 0.42 22.06
C LYS A 35 12.70 -0.70 21.89
N THR A 36 12.15 -1.22 22.99
CA THR A 36 11.11 -2.24 22.95
C THR A 36 9.83 -1.73 22.29
N GLN A 37 9.44 -0.49 22.54
CA GLN A 37 8.28 0.13 21.90
C GLN A 37 8.52 0.38 20.41
N GLN A 38 9.70 0.83 20.02
CA GLN A 38 10.06 1.03 18.61
C GLN A 38 10.06 -0.28 17.84
N THR A 39 10.69 -1.32 18.37
CA THR A 39 10.68 -2.65 17.73
C THR A 39 9.29 -3.26 17.65
N ALA A 40 8.44 -3.05 18.63
CA ALA A 40 7.04 -3.49 18.59
C ALA A 40 6.24 -2.74 17.52
N GLN A 41 6.42 -1.41 17.39
CA GLN A 41 5.78 -0.61 16.35
C GLN A 41 6.26 -0.98 14.95
N GLU A 42 7.58 -1.18 14.75
CA GLU A 42 8.14 -1.64 13.49
C GLU A 42 7.60 -3.02 13.09
N THR A 43 7.51 -3.94 14.03
CA THR A 43 6.97 -5.29 13.79
C THR A 43 5.50 -5.24 13.40
N GLU A 44 4.71 -4.40 14.07
CA GLU A 44 3.29 -4.22 13.76
C GLU A 44 3.09 -3.56 12.40
N TRP A 45 3.89 -2.54 12.09
CA TRP A 45 3.87 -1.88 10.78
C TRP A 45 4.23 -2.85 9.65
N LEU A 46 5.26 -3.69 9.84
CA LEU A 46 5.64 -4.71 8.86
C LEU A 46 4.51 -5.72 8.62
N LYS A 47 3.86 -6.20 9.67
CA LYS A 47 2.71 -7.11 9.54
C LYS A 47 1.55 -6.49 8.76
N GLN A 48 1.24 -5.22 9.05
CA GLN A 48 0.18 -4.50 8.33
C GLN A 48 0.55 -4.27 6.87
N PHE A 49 1.81 -3.97 6.60
CA PHE A 49 2.31 -3.82 5.24
C PHE A 49 2.23 -5.13 4.46
N GLU A 50 2.70 -6.24 5.03
CA GLU A 50 2.62 -7.58 4.42
C GLU A 50 1.17 -7.99 4.15
N ALA A 51 0.28 -7.84 5.11
CA ALA A 51 -1.14 -8.13 4.95
C ALA A 51 -1.79 -7.28 3.84
N ARG A 52 -1.41 -6.00 3.73
CA ARG A 52 -1.88 -5.12 2.66
C ARG A 52 -1.35 -5.58 1.29
N GLN A 53 -0.08 -5.96 1.19
CA GLN A 53 0.51 -6.46 -0.04
C GLN A 53 -0.17 -7.76 -0.50
N GLU A 54 -0.41 -8.68 0.42
CA GLU A 54 -1.14 -9.92 0.14
C GLU A 54 -2.55 -9.64 -0.37
N TYR A 55 -3.31 -8.77 0.32
CA TYR A 55 -4.65 -8.36 -0.12
C TYR A 55 -4.64 -7.73 -1.52
N LEU A 56 -3.68 -6.85 -1.82
CA LEU A 56 -3.58 -6.21 -3.14
C LEU A 56 -3.25 -7.23 -4.22
N SER A 57 -2.30 -8.14 -3.96
CA SER A 57 -1.90 -9.18 -4.92
C SER A 57 -3.06 -10.13 -5.25
N GLU A 58 -3.82 -10.54 -4.23
CA GLU A 58 -5.01 -11.36 -4.40
C GLU A 58 -6.11 -10.63 -5.16
N SER A 59 -6.37 -9.36 -4.82
CA SER A 59 -7.34 -8.51 -5.53
C SER A 59 -6.98 -8.34 -7.01
N ILE A 60 -5.71 -8.13 -7.33
CA ILE A 60 -5.22 -8.03 -8.71
C ILE A 60 -5.49 -9.34 -9.46
N ARG A 61 -5.19 -10.50 -8.84
CA ARG A 61 -5.44 -11.82 -9.45
C ARG A 61 -6.92 -12.05 -9.70
N LEU A 62 -7.79 -11.70 -8.75
CA LEU A 62 -9.24 -11.85 -8.88
C LEU A 62 -9.80 -10.99 -10.02
N VAL A 63 -9.40 -9.70 -10.09
CA VAL A 63 -9.83 -8.81 -11.19
C VAL A 63 -9.30 -9.30 -12.53
N ALA A 64 -8.03 -9.70 -12.59
CA ALA A 64 -7.44 -10.25 -13.81
C ALA A 64 -8.15 -11.53 -14.27
N HIS A 65 -8.52 -12.41 -13.34
CA HIS A 65 -9.31 -13.59 -13.65
C HIS A 65 -10.73 -13.24 -14.13
N ALA A 66 -11.35 -12.25 -13.52
CA ALA A 66 -12.69 -11.80 -13.91
C ALA A 66 -12.71 -11.21 -15.32
N ILE A 67 -11.69 -10.45 -15.74
CA ILE A 67 -11.55 -9.96 -17.13
C ILE A 67 -11.55 -11.12 -18.15
N LEU A 68 -11.01 -12.27 -17.76
CA LEU A 68 -10.87 -13.42 -18.66
C LEU A 68 -12.11 -14.33 -18.71
N HIS A 69 -12.89 -14.37 -17.62
CA HIS A 69 -13.90 -15.42 -17.42
C HIS A 69 -15.27 -14.93 -16.96
N ASP A 70 -15.41 -13.67 -16.54
CA ASP A 70 -16.68 -13.16 -16.02
C ASP A 70 -17.37 -12.29 -17.08
N GLU A 71 -18.49 -12.76 -17.60
CA GLU A 71 -19.31 -12.04 -18.58
C GLU A 71 -19.92 -10.73 -18.03
N LYS A 72 -19.96 -10.56 -16.70
CA LYS A 72 -20.52 -9.37 -16.06
C LYS A 72 -19.50 -8.23 -15.92
N MET A 73 -18.22 -8.54 -16.04
CA MET A 73 -17.15 -7.53 -15.94
C MET A 73 -16.65 -7.17 -17.33
N THR A 74 -16.82 -5.91 -17.73
CA THR A 74 -16.25 -5.44 -18.99
C THR A 74 -14.72 -5.32 -18.87
N ALA A 75 -14.03 -5.47 -19.99
CA ALA A 75 -12.58 -5.37 -20.03
C ALA A 75 -12.11 -3.96 -19.62
N THR A 76 -12.84 -2.92 -20.00
CA THR A 76 -12.60 -1.54 -19.59
C THR A 76 -12.72 -1.36 -18.07
N GLU A 77 -13.79 -1.87 -17.45
CA GLU A 77 -13.97 -1.81 -16.00
C GLU A 77 -12.83 -2.54 -15.27
N GLY A 78 -12.45 -3.71 -15.78
CA GLY A 78 -11.32 -4.47 -15.25
C GLY A 78 -10.00 -3.69 -15.32
N CYS A 79 -9.71 -3.02 -16.44
CA CYS A 79 -8.53 -2.17 -16.59
C CYS A 79 -8.52 -1.00 -15.60
N ILE A 80 -9.64 -0.31 -15.42
CA ILE A 80 -9.76 0.79 -14.45
C ILE A 80 -9.45 0.30 -13.03
N ARG A 81 -9.99 -0.86 -12.64
CA ARG A 81 -9.72 -1.46 -11.32
C ARG A 81 -8.27 -1.92 -11.18
N LEU A 82 -7.71 -2.57 -12.20
CA LEU A 82 -6.31 -3.02 -12.20
C LEU A 82 -5.34 -1.84 -12.09
N LYS A 83 -5.62 -0.72 -12.78
CA LYS A 83 -4.79 0.49 -12.71
C LYS A 83 -4.63 0.95 -11.25
N VAL A 84 -5.74 1.12 -10.54
CA VAL A 84 -5.73 1.57 -9.13
C VAL A 84 -5.03 0.56 -8.21
N LEU A 85 -5.27 -0.74 -8.42
CA LEU A 85 -4.64 -1.78 -7.62
C LEU A 85 -3.13 -1.84 -7.85
N LEU A 86 -2.66 -1.78 -9.10
CA LEU A 86 -1.25 -1.82 -9.45
C LEU A 86 -0.50 -0.57 -8.98
N GLU A 87 -1.12 0.60 -9.02
CA GLU A 87 -0.53 1.83 -8.45
C GLU A 87 -0.24 1.72 -6.95
N ASN A 88 -1.12 1.02 -6.22
CA ASN A 88 -0.96 0.80 -4.79
C ASN A 88 -0.06 -0.40 -4.46
N PHE A 89 0.10 -1.34 -5.38
CA PHE A 89 0.91 -2.54 -5.20
C PHE A 89 2.35 -2.33 -5.67
N ARG A 90 2.53 -2.12 -6.97
CA ARG A 90 3.82 -1.88 -7.64
C ARG A 90 3.62 -0.97 -8.86
N PRO A 91 3.71 0.35 -8.73
CA PRO A 91 3.47 1.28 -9.84
C PRO A 91 4.42 1.08 -11.04
N GLN A 92 5.61 0.49 -10.81
CA GLN A 92 6.58 0.20 -11.87
C GLN A 92 6.04 -0.77 -12.90
N LEU A 93 5.15 -1.70 -12.52
CA LEU A 93 4.55 -2.65 -13.45
C LEU A 93 3.76 -1.96 -14.57
N LEU A 94 3.15 -0.81 -14.29
CA LEU A 94 2.42 -0.04 -15.29
C LEU A 94 3.30 0.57 -16.40
N GLN A 95 4.62 0.56 -16.20
CA GLN A 95 5.60 1.04 -17.20
C GLN A 95 6.06 -0.10 -18.12
N GLU A 96 5.79 -1.35 -17.77
CA GLU A 96 6.10 -2.50 -18.61
C GLU A 96 5.18 -2.55 -19.83
N GLU A 97 5.73 -2.88 -21.00
CA GLU A 97 5.01 -2.92 -22.28
C GLU A 97 3.71 -3.76 -22.19
N THR A 98 3.76 -4.89 -21.47
CA THR A 98 2.60 -5.78 -21.27
C THR A 98 1.45 -5.09 -20.54
N PHE A 99 1.73 -4.13 -19.64
CA PHE A 99 0.71 -3.51 -18.79
C PHE A 99 0.37 -2.06 -19.19
N GLN A 100 1.06 -1.48 -20.15
CA GLN A 100 0.78 -0.13 -20.65
C GLN A 100 -0.67 0.03 -21.14
N VAL A 101 -1.24 -1.04 -21.72
CA VAL A 101 -2.64 -1.06 -22.16
C VAL A 101 -3.62 -0.73 -21.02
N ILE A 102 -3.32 -1.12 -19.78
CA ILE A 102 -4.13 -0.82 -18.60
C ILE A 102 -4.19 0.69 -18.36
N THR A 103 -3.03 1.35 -18.45
CA THR A 103 -2.94 2.81 -18.33
C THR A 103 -3.62 3.50 -19.49
N GLU A 104 -3.41 3.05 -20.72
CA GLU A 104 -4.01 3.62 -21.92
C GLU A 104 -5.55 3.58 -21.89
N VAL A 105 -6.12 2.43 -21.52
CA VAL A 105 -7.57 2.27 -21.39
C VAL A 105 -8.12 3.17 -20.28
N HIS A 106 -7.46 3.21 -19.14
CA HIS A 106 -7.85 4.06 -18.02
C HIS A 106 -7.85 5.55 -18.44
N ASP A 107 -6.78 6.02 -19.08
CA ASP A 107 -6.63 7.43 -19.45
C ASP A 107 -7.67 7.85 -20.52
N LYS A 108 -7.93 6.97 -21.49
CA LYS A 108 -8.97 7.20 -22.51
C LYS A 108 -10.39 7.20 -21.92
N THR A 109 -10.62 6.57 -20.77
CA THR A 109 -11.93 6.54 -20.11
C THR A 109 -12.06 7.49 -18.93
N SER A 110 -10.99 8.23 -18.59
CA SER A 110 -10.94 9.13 -17.44
C SER A 110 -11.97 10.27 -17.44
N HIS A 111 -12.45 10.66 -18.63
CA HIS A 111 -13.48 11.68 -18.81
C HIS A 111 -14.91 11.15 -18.59
N ILE A 112 -15.08 9.81 -18.50
CA ILE A 112 -16.38 9.18 -18.31
C ILE A 112 -16.76 9.28 -16.84
N PRO A 113 -17.93 9.86 -16.50
CA PRO A 113 -18.37 9.96 -15.12
C PRO A 113 -18.60 8.59 -14.49
N ILE A 114 -18.35 8.48 -13.18
CA ILE A 114 -18.50 7.22 -12.42
C ILE A 114 -19.52 7.37 -11.29
N LYS A 115 -19.97 6.24 -10.75
CA LYS A 115 -20.83 6.17 -9.55
C LYS A 115 -22.11 7.01 -9.68
N ASP A 116 -22.30 7.99 -8.83
CA ASP A 116 -23.54 8.78 -8.76
C ASP A 116 -23.65 9.76 -9.93
N GLU A 117 -22.54 10.28 -10.43
CA GLU A 117 -22.51 11.10 -11.65
C GLU A 117 -22.98 10.29 -12.88
N TRP A 118 -22.53 9.04 -13.00
CA TRP A 118 -23.01 8.12 -14.04
C TRP A 118 -24.52 7.88 -13.93
N LYS A 119 -25.05 7.69 -12.72
CA LYS A 119 -26.48 7.47 -12.52
C LYS A 119 -27.32 8.66 -12.95
N ALA A 120 -26.80 9.87 -12.71
CA ALA A 120 -27.47 11.13 -13.05
C ALA A 120 -27.45 11.48 -14.56
N LEU A 121 -26.63 10.78 -15.36
CA LEU A 121 -26.54 11.04 -16.80
C LEU A 121 -27.84 10.71 -17.53
N PRO A 122 -28.20 11.51 -18.56
CA PRO A 122 -29.26 11.16 -19.52
C PRO A 122 -28.95 9.85 -20.24
N THR A 123 -29.98 9.08 -20.56
CA THR A 123 -29.85 7.77 -21.23
C THR A 123 -29.05 7.87 -22.54
N LYS A 124 -29.21 8.95 -23.29
CA LYS A 124 -28.48 9.19 -24.54
C LYS A 124 -26.97 9.23 -24.32
N LEU A 125 -26.50 10.01 -23.33
CA LEU A 125 -25.09 10.11 -23.00
C LEU A 125 -24.51 8.79 -22.45
N LYS A 126 -25.29 8.06 -21.64
CA LYS A 126 -24.88 6.72 -21.22
C LYS A 126 -24.61 5.79 -22.39
N LEU A 127 -25.49 5.84 -23.40
CA LEU A 127 -25.35 5.00 -24.60
C LEU A 127 -24.12 5.44 -25.45
N GLU A 128 -23.83 6.73 -25.52
CA GLU A 128 -22.65 7.24 -26.21
C GLU A 128 -21.36 6.76 -25.53
N TYR A 129 -21.25 6.90 -24.21
CA TYR A 129 -20.11 6.41 -23.45
C TYR A 129 -19.97 4.89 -23.47
N GLN A 130 -21.07 4.15 -23.47
CA GLN A 130 -21.02 2.69 -23.62
C GLN A 130 -20.44 2.28 -24.97
N ARG A 131 -20.85 2.92 -26.05
CA ARG A 131 -20.29 2.68 -27.39
C ARG A 131 -18.81 3.02 -27.48
N GLU A 132 -18.40 4.11 -26.84
CA GLU A 132 -17.00 4.51 -26.77
C GLU A 132 -16.17 3.44 -26.03
N MET A 133 -16.65 2.96 -24.88
CA MET A 133 -15.99 1.87 -24.13
C MET A 133 -15.93 0.58 -24.95
N GLU A 134 -17.00 0.18 -25.63
CA GLU A 134 -17.05 -1.01 -26.48
C GLU A 134 -16.05 -0.94 -27.65
N GLN A 135 -15.93 0.23 -28.31
CA GLN A 135 -14.95 0.44 -29.37
C GLN A 135 -13.52 0.35 -28.86
N LEU A 136 -13.27 0.94 -27.68
CA LEU A 136 -11.98 0.88 -27.02
C LEU A 136 -11.61 -0.55 -26.65
N GLU A 137 -12.55 -1.32 -26.12
CA GLU A 137 -12.36 -2.74 -25.80
C GLU A 137 -12.02 -3.57 -27.03
N GLN A 138 -12.77 -3.41 -28.12
CA GLN A 138 -12.51 -4.12 -29.37
C GLN A 138 -11.11 -3.84 -29.92
N GLY A 139 -10.67 -2.56 -29.84
CA GLY A 139 -9.34 -2.16 -30.30
C GLY A 139 -8.18 -2.72 -29.45
N HIS A 140 -8.41 -2.97 -28.18
CA HIS A 140 -7.35 -3.37 -27.23
C HIS A 140 -7.55 -4.78 -26.64
N LEU A 141 -8.56 -5.54 -27.05
CA LEU A 141 -8.97 -6.80 -26.43
C LEU A 141 -7.82 -7.80 -26.24
N ASN A 142 -7.02 -8.02 -27.27
CA ASN A 142 -5.91 -8.97 -27.21
C ASN A 142 -4.83 -8.53 -26.20
N ALA A 143 -4.52 -7.25 -26.16
CA ALA A 143 -3.54 -6.69 -25.23
C ALA A 143 -4.05 -6.76 -23.78
N ILE A 144 -5.33 -6.41 -23.55
CA ILE A 144 -5.98 -6.51 -22.24
C ILE A 144 -5.98 -7.95 -21.74
N GLN A 145 -6.36 -8.91 -22.59
CA GLN A 145 -6.34 -10.32 -22.22
C GLN A 145 -4.93 -10.84 -21.97
N GLY A 146 -3.93 -10.35 -22.71
CA GLY A 146 -2.52 -10.66 -22.49
C GLY A 146 -2.05 -10.19 -21.11
N ALA A 147 -2.34 -8.94 -20.75
CA ALA A 147 -2.04 -8.35 -19.44
C ALA A 147 -2.77 -9.12 -18.31
N ALA A 148 -4.06 -9.39 -18.48
CA ALA A 148 -4.84 -10.15 -17.51
C ALA A 148 -4.31 -11.58 -17.30
N LYS A 149 -3.91 -12.28 -18.37
CA LYS A 149 -3.27 -13.61 -18.25
C LYS A 149 -1.95 -13.55 -17.49
N ALA A 150 -1.12 -12.54 -17.74
CA ALA A 150 0.15 -12.37 -17.04
C ALA A 150 -0.06 -12.14 -15.52
N LEU A 151 -1.02 -11.29 -15.15
CA LEU A 151 -1.36 -11.01 -13.76
C LEU A 151 -2.03 -12.21 -13.06
N SER A 152 -2.94 -12.92 -13.74
CA SER A 152 -3.65 -14.08 -13.16
C SER A 152 -2.71 -15.23 -12.80
N ARG A 153 -1.59 -15.39 -13.53
CA ARG A 153 -0.55 -16.38 -13.23
C ARG A 153 0.30 -16.05 -12.01
N GLY A 154 0.24 -14.83 -11.51
CA GLY A 154 0.95 -14.41 -10.31
C GLY A 154 2.45 -14.18 -10.47
N GLN A 155 3.02 -14.29 -11.66
CA GLN A 155 4.47 -14.15 -11.91
C GLN A 155 5.02 -12.77 -11.51
N TYR A 156 4.18 -11.75 -11.54
CA TYR A 156 4.53 -10.36 -11.21
C TYR A 156 4.10 -9.95 -9.80
N LEU A 157 3.47 -10.86 -9.05
CA LEU A 157 2.83 -10.56 -7.76
C LEU A 157 3.58 -11.17 -6.55
N SER A 158 4.72 -11.80 -6.80
CA SER A 158 5.61 -12.32 -5.76
C SER A 158 6.67 -11.32 -5.32
#